data_2e52e8745a9ef6914a2b25d6aa439f95
#
_entry.id   2e52e8745a9ef6914a2b25d6aa439f95
#
_cell.length_a   1.000
_cell.length_b   1.000
_cell.length_c   1.000
_cell.angle_alpha   90.00
_cell.angle_beta   90.00
_cell.angle_gamma   90.00
#
_symmetry.space_group_name_H-M   'P 1'
#
loop_
_entity.id
_entity.type
_entity.pdbx_description
1 polymer ?
#
loop_
_entity_poly.entity_id
_entity_poly.type
_entity_poly.pdbx_seq_one_letter_code
_entity_poly.pdbx_strand_id
1 'polypeptide(L)'
;MTYSPKPHNMKSILFCLFAALLYTSCKENTHAADTSDANQIQGTWKLVSNIIITKGDTTIAYPVKGKEEVMLKIYNDSHFSFFTHDTKQGKTKDSVFTAGAGTYKLNGNDYSERLEFCNLREWENHDFNFKLKIQNDTLVQRGVERIDSLNVNREIIETYVRLKAAK
;
A
#
# COMPACT_ATOMS: atom_id res chain seq x y z
N MET A 1 -51.98 -74.07 -6.93
CA MET A 1 -51.88 -72.62 -7.31
C MET A 1 -50.70 -72.04 -6.55
N THR A 2 -49.56 -71.97 -7.18
CA THR A 2 -48.34 -71.46 -6.60
C THR A 2 -48.08 -70.04 -7.15
N TYR A 3 -48.10 -69.06 -6.28
CA TYR A 3 -47.86 -67.67 -6.61
C TYR A 3 -46.35 -67.36 -6.59
N SER A 4 -45.76 -67.00 -7.72
CA SER A 4 -44.36 -66.60 -7.82
C SER A 4 -44.26 -65.07 -7.81
N PRO A 5 -43.46 -64.45 -6.94
CA PRO A 5 -43.27 -63.00 -6.97
C PRO A 5 -42.26 -62.62 -8.02
N LYS A 6 -42.57 -61.58 -8.79
CA LYS A 6 -41.71 -60.93 -9.77
C LYS A 6 -40.54 -60.22 -9.06
N PRO A 7 -39.30 -60.28 -9.60
CA PRO A 7 -38.16 -59.55 -9.05
C PRO A 7 -38.27 -58.05 -9.35
N HIS A 8 -38.23 -57.23 -8.32
CA HIS A 8 -38.11 -55.78 -8.47
C HIS A 8 -36.68 -55.44 -8.91
N ASN A 9 -36.60 -54.58 -9.93
CA ASN A 9 -35.35 -54.11 -10.53
C ASN A 9 -34.50 -53.31 -9.54
N MET A 10 -33.52 -53.99 -8.94
CA MET A 10 -32.54 -53.42 -7.99
C MET A 10 -31.55 -52.42 -8.66
N LYS A 11 -31.65 -52.23 -9.99
CA LYS A 11 -30.80 -51.31 -10.74
C LYS A 11 -31.23 -49.82 -10.66
N SER A 12 -32.51 -49.55 -10.34
CA SER A 12 -33.02 -48.17 -10.25
C SER A 12 -32.68 -47.47 -8.91
N ILE A 13 -32.45 -48.24 -7.85
CA ILE A 13 -32.15 -47.67 -6.50
C ILE A 13 -30.67 -47.26 -6.38
N LEU A 14 -29.78 -47.91 -7.15
CA LEU A 14 -28.34 -47.61 -7.10
C LEU A 14 -27.98 -46.31 -7.86
N PHE A 15 -28.82 -45.87 -8.79
CA PHE A 15 -28.57 -44.65 -9.59
C PHE A 15 -28.97 -43.37 -8.86
N CYS A 16 -29.92 -43.44 -7.91
CA CYS A 16 -30.32 -42.27 -7.11
C CYS A 16 -29.35 -41.96 -5.96
N LEU A 17 -28.58 -42.95 -5.48
CA LEU A 17 -27.60 -42.77 -4.40
C LEU A 17 -26.27 -42.15 -4.89
N PHE A 18 -25.95 -42.27 -6.18
CA PHE A 18 -24.71 -41.71 -6.77
C PHE A 18 -24.82 -40.22 -7.17
N ALA A 19 -26.04 -39.72 -7.31
CA ALA A 19 -26.28 -38.32 -7.70
C ALA A 19 -26.26 -37.34 -6.50
N ALA A 20 -26.27 -37.83 -5.25
CA ALA A 20 -26.29 -36.99 -4.04
C ALA A 20 -24.88 -36.60 -3.50
N LEU A 21 -23.80 -37.14 -4.08
CA LEU A 21 -22.41 -36.93 -3.58
C LEU A 21 -21.62 -35.84 -4.31
N LEU A 22 -22.20 -35.10 -5.24
CA LEU A 22 -21.50 -34.08 -6.05
C LEU A 22 -21.75 -32.65 -5.60
N TYR A 23 -22.42 -32.40 -4.45
CA TYR A 23 -22.66 -31.03 -3.97
C TYR A 23 -21.88 -30.67 -2.71
N THR A 24 -20.74 -31.32 -2.41
CA THR A 24 -19.76 -30.71 -1.50
C THR A 24 -18.90 -29.75 -2.30
N SER A 25 -19.49 -28.65 -2.76
CA SER A 25 -18.74 -27.48 -3.18
C SER A 25 -18.00 -26.97 -1.97
N CYS A 26 -16.69 -27.28 -1.88
CA CYS A 26 -15.77 -26.52 -1.05
C CYS A 26 -15.93 -25.06 -1.43
N LYS A 27 -16.57 -24.26 -0.58
CA LYS A 27 -16.32 -22.84 -0.55
C LYS A 27 -14.87 -22.70 -0.10
N GLU A 28 -13.95 -22.64 -1.04
CA GLU A 28 -12.69 -21.95 -0.80
C GLU A 28 -13.08 -20.55 -0.38
N ASN A 29 -12.90 -20.24 0.90
CA ASN A 29 -12.74 -18.89 1.36
C ASN A 29 -11.41 -18.40 0.76
N THR A 30 -11.42 -18.03 -0.52
CA THR A 30 -10.49 -17.06 -1.01
C THR A 30 -10.76 -15.80 -0.17
N HIS A 31 -9.88 -15.54 0.80
CA HIS A 31 -9.70 -14.18 1.28
C HIS A 31 -9.44 -13.35 0.03
N ALA A 32 -10.49 -12.77 -0.52
CA ALA A 32 -10.35 -11.65 -1.42
C ALA A 32 -9.54 -10.64 -0.61
N ALA A 33 -8.26 -10.45 -0.96
CA ALA A 33 -7.49 -9.33 -0.48
C ALA A 33 -8.38 -8.11 -0.66
N ASP A 34 -8.58 -7.36 0.42
CA ASP A 34 -9.56 -6.28 0.45
C ASP A 34 -9.15 -5.22 -0.58
N THR A 35 -9.68 -5.34 -1.79
CA THR A 35 -9.39 -4.44 -2.92
C THR A 35 -9.86 -3.01 -2.63
N SER A 36 -10.59 -2.80 -1.52
CA SER A 36 -11.06 -1.49 -1.10
C SER A 36 -9.93 -0.59 -0.62
N ASP A 37 -8.95 -1.13 0.10
CA ASP A 37 -7.86 -0.33 0.69
C ASP A 37 -6.81 0.06 -0.35
N ALA A 38 -6.49 -0.85 -1.29
CA ALA A 38 -5.57 -0.55 -2.39
C ALA A 38 -6.10 0.57 -3.29
N ASN A 39 -7.41 0.63 -3.53
CA ASN A 39 -8.03 1.71 -4.31
C ASN A 39 -8.03 3.06 -3.56
N GLN A 40 -8.01 3.04 -2.23
CA GLN A 40 -8.02 4.28 -1.45
C GLN A 40 -6.68 5.01 -1.48
N ILE A 41 -5.54 4.34 -1.63
CA ILE A 41 -4.23 4.98 -1.68
C ILE A 41 -3.94 5.62 -3.04
N GLN A 42 -4.51 5.07 -4.13
CA GLN A 42 -4.23 5.53 -5.49
C GLN A 42 -4.51 7.01 -5.70
N GLY A 43 -3.68 7.64 -6.50
CA GLY A 43 -3.78 9.06 -6.84
C GLY A 43 -2.55 9.86 -6.43
N THR A 44 -2.72 11.18 -6.41
CA THR A 44 -1.65 12.12 -6.11
C THR A 44 -1.88 12.77 -4.75
N TRP A 45 -0.85 12.76 -3.94
CA TRP A 45 -0.83 13.25 -2.57
C TRP A 45 0.23 14.32 -2.39
N LYS A 46 -0.15 15.43 -1.76
CA LYS A 46 0.77 16.53 -1.44
C LYS A 46 1.15 16.45 0.04
N LEU A 47 2.44 16.44 0.33
CA LEU A 47 2.94 16.52 1.70
C LEU A 47 2.53 17.87 2.33
N VAL A 48 2.01 17.82 3.55
CA VAL A 48 1.66 19.00 4.35
C VAL A 48 2.40 19.06 5.68
N SER A 49 2.90 17.91 6.16
CA SER A 49 3.73 17.84 7.36
C SER A 49 4.65 16.63 7.32
N ASN A 50 5.90 16.81 7.73
CA ASN A 50 6.84 15.71 8.05
C ASN A 50 7.49 16.01 9.40
N ILE A 51 7.32 15.09 10.34
CA ILE A 51 7.92 15.11 11.66
C ILE A 51 8.92 13.95 11.72
N ILE A 52 10.13 14.25 12.17
CA ILE A 52 11.19 13.25 12.39
C ILE A 52 11.48 13.16 13.88
N ILE A 53 11.54 11.93 14.40
CA ILE A 53 11.91 11.65 15.77
C ILE A 53 13.18 10.82 15.76
N THR A 54 14.27 11.37 16.31
CA THR A 54 15.57 10.71 16.40
C THR A 54 16.02 10.69 17.86
N LYS A 55 16.20 9.50 18.44
CA LYS A 55 16.62 9.30 19.85
C LYS A 55 15.73 10.07 20.87
N GLY A 56 14.45 10.25 20.54
CA GLY A 56 13.47 10.96 21.36
C GLY A 56 13.33 12.46 21.04
N ASP A 57 14.27 13.03 20.31
CA ASP A 57 14.17 14.43 19.87
C ASP A 57 13.29 14.57 18.64
N THR A 58 12.37 15.52 18.68
CA THR A 58 11.39 15.77 17.61
C THR A 58 11.79 17.00 16.79
N THR A 59 11.81 16.82 15.46
CA THR A 59 12.10 17.88 14.49
C THR A 59 10.99 17.99 13.47
N ILE A 60 10.56 19.20 13.15
CA ILE A 60 9.68 19.46 12.01
C ILE A 60 10.55 19.56 10.76
N ALA A 61 10.50 18.51 9.94
CA ALA A 61 11.27 18.45 8.69
C ALA A 61 10.55 19.11 7.51
N TYR A 62 9.22 19.23 7.58
CA TYR A 62 8.40 19.92 6.59
C TYR A 62 7.10 20.45 7.25
N PRO A 63 6.62 21.67 6.93
CA PRO A 63 7.31 22.69 6.15
C PRO A 63 8.47 23.32 6.92
N VAL A 64 9.52 23.73 6.19
CA VAL A 64 10.64 24.44 6.79
C VAL A 64 10.45 25.95 6.58
N LYS A 65 10.50 26.71 7.67
CA LYS A 65 10.33 28.16 7.61
C LYS A 65 11.37 28.80 6.67
N GLY A 66 10.88 29.57 5.71
CA GLY A 66 11.71 30.27 4.73
C GLY A 66 12.14 29.42 3.51
N LYS A 67 11.79 28.13 3.48
CA LYS A 67 11.93 27.30 2.28
C LYS A 67 10.59 27.15 1.58
N GLU A 68 10.59 27.37 0.29
CA GLU A 68 9.42 27.17 -0.56
C GLU A 68 9.64 25.91 -1.41
N GLU A 69 9.23 24.79 -0.88
CA GLU A 69 9.32 23.49 -1.56
C GLU A 69 7.97 22.77 -1.57
N VAL A 70 7.79 21.90 -2.55
CA VAL A 70 6.59 21.07 -2.70
C VAL A 70 7.03 19.63 -2.87
N MET A 71 6.44 18.74 -2.09
CA MET A 71 6.60 17.30 -2.27
C MET A 71 5.26 16.69 -2.67
N LEU A 72 5.30 15.89 -3.74
CA LEU A 72 4.20 15.04 -4.17
C LEU A 72 4.60 13.58 -4.09
N LYS A 73 3.65 12.73 -3.70
CA LYS A 73 3.74 11.28 -3.77
C LYS A 73 2.58 10.76 -4.62
N ILE A 74 2.86 9.89 -5.58
CA ILE A 74 1.89 9.37 -6.54
C ILE A 74 1.86 7.87 -6.41
N TYR A 75 0.66 7.30 -6.38
CA TYR A 75 0.44 5.87 -6.32
C TYR A 75 -0.44 5.41 -7.48
N ASN A 76 -0.04 4.32 -8.13
CA ASN A 76 -0.89 3.49 -8.98
C ASN A 76 -1.18 2.15 -8.28
N ASP A 77 -1.55 1.10 -9.02
CA ASP A 77 -1.95 -0.20 -8.45
C ASP A 77 -0.82 -0.93 -7.70
N SER A 78 0.44 -0.67 -8.03
CA SER A 78 1.58 -1.45 -7.56
C SER A 78 2.84 -0.64 -7.28
N HIS A 79 2.93 0.59 -7.80
CA HIS A 79 4.11 1.42 -7.71
C HIS A 79 3.78 2.77 -7.07
N PHE A 80 4.79 3.31 -6.41
CA PHE A 80 4.78 4.69 -5.96
C PHE A 80 5.91 5.47 -6.62
N SER A 81 5.74 6.77 -6.68
CA SER A 81 6.81 7.73 -6.96
C SER A 81 6.65 8.95 -6.09
N PHE A 82 7.76 9.60 -5.79
CA PHE A 82 7.74 10.89 -5.11
C PHE A 82 8.74 11.82 -5.73
N PHE A 83 8.48 13.11 -5.59
CA PHE A 83 9.44 14.15 -5.89
C PHE A 83 9.21 15.38 -5.02
N THR A 84 10.32 15.98 -4.63
CA THR A 84 10.36 17.26 -3.91
C THR A 84 11.17 18.23 -4.75
N HIS A 85 10.65 19.42 -4.95
CA HIS A 85 11.40 20.47 -5.61
C HIS A 85 11.09 21.85 -5.02
N ASP A 86 12.01 22.78 -5.14
CA ASP A 86 11.78 24.17 -4.80
C ASP A 86 10.85 24.86 -5.80
N THR A 87 10.08 25.85 -5.34
CA THR A 87 9.17 26.62 -6.20
C THR A 87 9.86 27.79 -6.93
N LYS A 88 11.16 27.98 -6.72
CA LYS A 88 11.98 29.01 -7.36
C LYS A 88 12.70 28.53 -8.63
N GLN A 89 12.37 27.31 -9.09
CA GLN A 89 12.92 26.72 -10.33
C GLN A 89 14.45 26.56 -10.31
N GLY A 90 15.03 26.21 -9.16
CA GLY A 90 16.46 26.07 -9.00
C GLY A 90 17.26 27.40 -9.07
N LYS A 91 16.59 28.53 -9.01
CA LYS A 91 17.26 29.88 -9.18
C LYS A 91 17.83 30.42 -7.88
N THR A 92 17.79 29.66 -6.80
CA THR A 92 18.36 30.02 -5.51
C THR A 92 19.47 29.05 -5.11
N LYS A 93 20.38 29.50 -4.22
CA LYS A 93 21.42 28.61 -3.67
C LYS A 93 20.86 27.43 -2.86
N ASP A 94 19.62 27.53 -2.39
CA ASP A 94 18.93 26.52 -1.61
C ASP A 94 17.96 25.69 -2.49
N SER A 95 18.32 25.51 -3.76
CA SER A 95 17.53 24.69 -4.69
C SER A 95 17.46 23.24 -4.22
N VAL A 96 16.28 22.65 -4.28
CA VAL A 96 16.00 21.27 -3.86
C VAL A 96 15.39 20.49 -5.00
N PHE A 97 15.93 19.32 -5.28
CA PHE A 97 15.30 18.31 -6.09
C PHE A 97 15.61 16.94 -5.56
N THR A 98 14.60 16.23 -5.08
CA THR A 98 14.69 14.83 -4.68
C THR A 98 13.57 14.06 -5.36
N ALA A 99 13.89 12.92 -5.94
CA ALA A 99 12.92 12.07 -6.60
C ALA A 99 13.27 10.60 -6.37
N GLY A 100 12.24 9.78 -6.26
CA GLY A 100 12.36 8.34 -6.15
C GLY A 100 11.08 7.63 -6.57
N ALA A 101 11.22 6.34 -6.83
CA ALA A 101 10.12 5.46 -7.21
C ALA A 101 10.43 4.02 -6.83
N GLY A 102 9.39 3.20 -6.75
CA GLY A 102 9.51 1.78 -6.49
C GLY A 102 8.17 1.11 -6.38
N THR A 103 8.20 -0.11 -5.88
CA THR A 103 7.01 -0.93 -5.68
C THR A 103 6.51 -0.81 -4.24
N TYR A 104 5.23 -1.06 -4.03
CA TYR A 104 4.65 -1.10 -2.69
C TYR A 104 3.63 -2.23 -2.54
N LYS A 105 3.34 -2.57 -1.28
CA LYS A 105 2.22 -3.43 -0.88
C LYS A 105 1.47 -2.76 0.26
N LEU A 106 0.14 -2.84 0.22
CA LEU A 106 -0.74 -2.38 1.28
C LEU A 106 -1.67 -3.53 1.67
N ASN A 107 -1.71 -3.85 2.96
CA ASN A 107 -2.60 -4.85 3.54
C ASN A 107 -3.23 -4.26 4.81
N GLY A 108 -4.48 -3.82 4.70
CA GLY A 108 -5.08 -2.98 5.72
C GLY A 108 -4.25 -1.72 5.95
N ASN A 109 -3.76 -1.52 7.15
CA ASN A 109 -2.89 -0.39 7.48
C ASN A 109 -1.38 -0.69 7.36
N ASP A 110 -1.02 -1.93 7.03
CA ASP A 110 0.38 -2.35 6.88
C ASP A 110 0.86 -2.02 5.47
N TYR A 111 1.75 -1.04 5.38
CA TYR A 111 2.34 -0.58 4.14
C TYR A 111 3.82 -0.92 4.11
N SER A 112 4.26 -1.54 3.03
CA SER A 112 5.67 -1.76 2.75
C SER A 112 6.01 -1.19 1.38
N GLU A 113 7.15 -0.52 1.30
CA GLU A 113 7.66 -0.01 0.02
C GLU A 113 9.11 -0.45 -0.17
N ARG A 114 9.46 -0.73 -1.42
CA ARG A 114 10.83 -0.92 -1.87
C ARG A 114 11.21 0.26 -2.76
N LEU A 115 12.18 1.04 -2.31
CA LEU A 115 12.70 2.16 -3.07
C LEU A 115 13.73 1.65 -4.10
N GLU A 116 13.32 1.54 -5.35
CA GLU A 116 14.13 0.94 -6.43
C GLU A 116 14.95 2.00 -7.16
N PHE A 117 14.43 3.21 -7.27
CA PHE A 117 15.05 4.32 -7.97
C PHE A 117 15.05 5.56 -7.08
N CYS A 118 16.20 6.20 -6.94
CA CYS A 118 16.32 7.47 -6.22
C CYS A 118 17.50 8.27 -6.78
N ASN A 119 17.34 9.59 -6.89
CA ASN A 119 18.48 10.46 -7.24
C ASN A 119 19.53 10.53 -6.14
N LEU A 120 19.16 10.22 -4.88
CA LEU A 120 20.08 9.94 -3.78
C LEU A 120 20.40 8.44 -3.81
N ARG A 121 21.40 8.05 -4.59
CA ARG A 121 21.69 6.66 -4.99
C ARG A 121 21.88 5.70 -3.80
N GLU A 122 22.37 6.18 -2.67
CA GLU A 122 22.59 5.40 -1.46
C GLU A 122 21.30 4.95 -0.78
N TRP A 123 20.16 5.55 -1.14
CA TRP A 123 18.83 5.19 -0.66
C TRP A 123 18.17 4.08 -1.47
N GLU A 124 18.70 3.75 -2.64
CA GLU A 124 18.14 2.74 -3.51
C GLU A 124 18.27 1.33 -2.93
N ASN A 125 17.36 0.46 -3.35
CA ASN A 125 17.31 -0.95 -2.96
C ASN A 125 17.07 -1.21 -1.46
N HIS A 126 16.48 -0.25 -0.76
CA HIS A 126 16.04 -0.44 0.62
C HIS A 126 14.54 -0.66 0.71
N ASP A 127 14.16 -1.46 1.70
CA ASP A 127 12.77 -1.75 2.03
C ASP A 127 12.39 -0.99 3.30
N PHE A 128 11.21 -0.36 3.28
CA PHE A 128 10.67 0.37 4.41
C PHE A 128 9.28 -0.15 4.77
N ASN A 129 8.97 -0.17 6.06
CA ASN A 129 7.68 -0.62 6.56
C ASN A 129 7.05 0.47 7.42
N PHE A 130 5.82 0.81 7.09
CA PHE A 130 5.07 1.88 7.75
C PHE A 130 3.66 1.42 8.10
N LYS A 131 3.01 2.18 8.96
CA LYS A 131 1.56 2.15 9.13
C LYS A 131 0.96 3.31 8.38
N LEU A 132 -0.02 3.01 7.54
CA LEU A 132 -0.83 4.03 6.86
C LEU A 132 -2.19 4.15 7.50
N LYS A 133 -2.67 5.38 7.58
CA LYS A 133 -4.07 5.68 7.90
C LYS A 133 -4.60 6.66 6.85
N ILE A 134 -5.64 6.24 6.13
CA ILE A 134 -6.34 7.10 5.17
C ILE A 134 -7.71 7.43 5.77
N GLN A 135 -8.00 8.70 5.88
CA GLN A 135 -9.30 9.17 6.33
C GLN A 135 -9.70 10.39 5.50
N ASN A 136 -10.78 10.25 4.74
CA ASN A 136 -11.19 11.23 3.74
C ASN A 136 -10.05 11.50 2.74
N ASP A 137 -9.70 12.77 2.54
CA ASP A 137 -8.61 13.20 1.65
C ASP A 137 -7.27 13.38 2.39
N THR A 138 -7.08 12.72 3.55
CA THR A 138 -5.85 12.78 4.35
C THR A 138 -5.23 11.39 4.48
N LEU A 139 -3.92 11.30 4.22
CA LEU A 139 -3.10 10.10 4.42
C LEU A 139 -2.03 10.42 5.45
N VAL A 140 -1.91 9.59 6.48
CA VAL A 140 -0.83 9.65 7.46
C VAL A 140 0.01 8.38 7.33
N GLN A 141 1.30 8.54 7.07
CA GLN A 141 2.32 7.49 7.03
C GLN A 141 3.20 7.62 8.26
N ARG A 142 3.39 6.52 9.01
CA ARG A 142 4.23 6.51 10.20
C ARG A 142 5.05 5.23 10.30
N GLY A 143 6.33 5.35 10.63
CA GLY A 143 7.20 4.22 10.91
C GLY A 143 8.66 4.62 10.97
N VAL A 144 9.52 3.61 10.99
CA VAL A 144 10.96 3.79 11.15
C VAL A 144 11.65 3.66 9.79
N GLU A 145 12.43 4.68 9.44
CA GLU A 145 13.44 4.60 8.39
C GLU A 145 14.76 4.17 9.03
N ARG A 146 15.31 3.06 8.55
CA ARG A 146 16.59 2.55 9.00
C ARG A 146 17.46 2.12 7.83
N ILE A 147 18.62 2.76 7.72
CA ILE A 147 19.69 2.41 6.76
C ILE A 147 21.00 2.50 7.53
N ASP A 148 21.53 1.36 7.97
CA ASP A 148 22.69 1.32 8.84
C ASP A 148 23.94 1.91 8.18
N SER A 149 24.13 1.69 6.88
CA SER A 149 25.24 2.26 6.08
C SER A 149 25.25 3.78 6.02
N LEU A 150 24.10 4.42 6.20
CA LEU A 150 23.93 5.88 6.18
C LEU A 150 23.78 6.46 7.61
N ASN A 151 23.85 5.64 8.64
CA ASN A 151 23.54 6.03 10.03
C ASN A 151 22.12 6.64 10.16
N VAL A 152 21.20 6.22 9.30
CA VAL A 152 19.78 6.60 9.40
C VAL A 152 19.09 5.62 10.33
N ASN A 153 18.50 6.13 11.39
CA ASN A 153 17.62 5.40 12.30
C ASN A 153 16.71 6.42 12.98
N ARG A 154 15.54 6.61 12.38
CA ARG A 154 14.59 7.65 12.81
C ARG A 154 13.16 7.20 12.58
N GLU A 155 12.25 7.65 13.41
CA GLU A 155 10.83 7.54 13.13
C GLU A 155 10.39 8.76 12.32
N ILE A 156 9.55 8.53 11.31
CA ILE A 156 8.91 9.59 10.52
C ILE A 156 7.40 9.56 10.73
N ILE A 157 6.79 10.73 10.70
CA ILE A 157 5.34 10.91 10.65
C ILE A 157 5.05 11.92 9.55
N GLU A 158 4.57 11.41 8.42
CA GLU A 158 4.24 12.20 7.26
C GLU A 158 2.73 12.32 7.10
N THR A 159 2.26 13.52 6.86
CA THR A 159 0.84 13.80 6.59
C THR A 159 0.71 14.39 5.19
N TYR A 160 -0.17 13.78 4.41
CA TYR A 160 -0.45 14.18 3.04
C TYR A 160 -1.92 14.52 2.87
N VAL A 161 -2.22 15.38 1.92
CA VAL A 161 -3.58 15.65 1.43
C VAL A 161 -3.68 15.26 -0.04
N ARG A 162 -4.82 14.69 -0.41
CA ARG A 162 -5.09 14.27 -1.79
C ARG A 162 -5.26 15.49 -2.69
N LEU A 163 -4.55 15.48 -3.81
CA LEU A 163 -4.78 16.44 -4.87
C LEU A 163 -5.95 15.97 -5.74
N LYS A 164 -6.96 16.83 -5.88
CA LYS A 164 -8.06 16.59 -6.81
C LYS A 164 -7.65 16.99 -8.21
N ALA A 165 -8.14 16.27 -9.22
CA ALA A 165 -7.95 16.67 -10.60
C ALA A 165 -8.47 18.11 -10.79
N ALA A 166 -7.71 18.94 -11.50
CA ALA A 166 -8.20 20.23 -11.93
C ALA A 166 -9.43 20.03 -12.83
N LYS A 167 -10.51 20.72 -12.53
CA LYS A 167 -11.72 20.71 -13.36
C LYS A 167 -11.46 21.50 -14.62
#